data_cd495ffa79ffc865ad9b8cac0594d11c
#
_entry.id   cd495ffa79ffc865ad9b8cac0594d11c
#
_cell.length_a   1.000
_cell.length_b   1.000
_cell.length_c   1.000
_cell.angle_alpha   90.00
_cell.angle_beta   90.00
_cell.angle_gamma   90.00
#
_symmetry.space_group_name_H-M   'P 1'
#
loop_
_entity.id
_entity.type
_entity.pdbx_description
1 polymer ?
#
loop_
_entity_poly.entity_id
_entity_poly.type
_entity_poly.pdbx_seq_one_letter_code
_entity_poly.pdbx_strand_id
1 'polypeptide(L)'
;MAGRVGVLALQGAFREHIAALRDVGVEAVEVRLPRDLEGLDGLVIPGGESSTMSKLIDAYDLEPPIRELHARGGAFLGTCAGMIVLAHHAEDGRPDQRYLDMIDIDVRRNAYGRQPASFESPLRLAGEDLPIPGVFIRAPQIERLGEGVEVVAEHDGKPVAARQGNVLVTAFHPELTTDRRLHGRFAEMVGGREEAAA
;
A
#
# COMPACT_ATOMS: atom_id res chain seq x y z
N MET A 1 0.95 -15.03 -17.21
CA MET A 1 0.26 -13.79 -17.72
C MET A 1 0.41 -12.72 -16.66
N ALA A 2 0.48 -11.43 -17.03
CA ALA A 2 0.47 -10.39 -16.03
C ALA A 2 -0.85 -10.45 -15.26
N GLY A 3 -0.80 -10.55 -13.93
CA GLY A 3 -2.00 -10.64 -13.11
C GLY A 3 -2.87 -9.39 -13.21
N ARG A 4 -4.14 -9.49 -12.82
CA ARG A 4 -5.11 -8.40 -12.84
C ARG A 4 -5.17 -7.73 -11.46
N VAL A 5 -4.90 -6.42 -11.40
CA VAL A 5 -4.81 -5.65 -10.16
C VAL A 5 -5.91 -4.60 -10.09
N GLY A 6 -6.64 -4.58 -8.97
CA GLY A 6 -7.53 -3.49 -8.63
C GLY A 6 -6.78 -2.33 -7.98
N VAL A 7 -7.25 -1.10 -8.23
CA VAL A 7 -6.84 0.08 -7.47
C VAL A 7 -8.08 0.69 -6.83
N LEU A 8 -8.10 0.78 -5.50
CA LEU A 8 -9.23 1.31 -4.76
C LEU A 8 -9.47 2.78 -5.13
N ALA A 9 -10.55 3.03 -5.87
CA ALA A 9 -10.85 4.32 -6.51
C ALA A 9 -11.94 5.10 -5.76
N LEU A 10 -11.90 5.08 -4.42
CA LEU A 10 -12.84 5.81 -3.56
C LEU A 10 -12.37 7.25 -3.35
N GLN A 11 -11.05 7.45 -3.22
CA GLN A 11 -10.39 8.75 -3.09
C GLN A 11 -8.87 8.61 -3.32
N GLY A 12 -8.14 9.73 -3.38
CA GLY A 12 -6.69 9.77 -3.45
C GLY A 12 -6.12 9.54 -4.85
N ALA A 13 -4.82 9.22 -4.93
CA ALA A 13 -4.03 9.15 -6.16
C ALA A 13 -4.20 7.80 -6.92
N PHE A 14 -5.43 7.31 -7.06
CA PHE A 14 -5.69 6.01 -7.71
C PHE A 14 -5.34 6.00 -9.20
N ARG A 15 -5.49 7.13 -9.91
CA ARG A 15 -5.18 7.22 -11.35
C ARG A 15 -3.69 7.08 -11.62
N GLU A 16 -2.87 7.68 -10.77
CA GLU A 16 -1.41 7.63 -10.80
C GLU A 16 -0.93 6.19 -10.56
N HIS A 17 -1.52 5.46 -9.62
CA HIS A 17 -1.24 4.04 -9.42
C HIS A 17 -1.63 3.20 -10.63
N ILE A 18 -2.80 3.44 -11.24
CA ILE A 18 -3.22 2.73 -12.45
C ILE A 18 -2.22 2.94 -13.58
N ALA A 19 -1.77 4.20 -13.78
CA ALA A 19 -0.76 4.50 -14.79
C ALA A 19 0.56 3.79 -14.50
N ALA A 20 1.05 3.85 -13.25
CA ALA A 20 2.29 3.20 -12.84
C ALA A 20 2.26 1.67 -12.99
N LEU A 21 1.12 1.02 -12.68
CA LEU A 21 0.96 -0.42 -12.87
C LEU A 21 0.95 -0.81 -14.35
N ARG A 22 0.30 -0.02 -15.19
CA ARG A 22 0.30 -0.24 -16.65
C ARG A 22 1.69 -0.08 -17.27
N ASP A 23 2.48 0.88 -16.76
CA ASP A 23 3.87 1.07 -17.20
C ASP A 23 4.76 -0.17 -16.91
N VAL A 24 4.41 -0.97 -15.89
CA VAL A 24 5.11 -2.23 -15.56
C VAL A 24 4.41 -3.48 -16.12
N GLY A 25 3.45 -3.31 -17.03
CA GLY A 25 2.81 -4.40 -17.78
C GLY A 25 1.68 -5.12 -17.05
N VAL A 26 1.14 -4.54 -15.97
CA VAL A 26 0.01 -5.12 -15.21
C VAL A 26 -1.33 -4.58 -15.73
N GLU A 27 -2.33 -5.45 -15.88
CA GLU A 27 -3.72 -5.00 -16.10
C GLU A 27 -4.25 -4.35 -14.82
N ALA A 28 -4.45 -3.02 -14.86
CA ALA A 28 -4.94 -2.26 -13.72
C ALA A 28 -6.33 -1.68 -13.96
N VAL A 29 -7.26 -1.91 -13.00
CA VAL A 29 -8.66 -1.50 -13.05
C VAL A 29 -9.07 -0.73 -11.80
N GLU A 30 -10.06 0.16 -11.93
CA GLU A 30 -10.65 0.83 -10.76
C GLU A 30 -11.54 -0.12 -9.95
N VAL A 31 -11.45 -0.03 -8.62
CA VAL A 31 -12.33 -0.74 -7.67
C VAL A 31 -13.14 0.29 -6.91
N ARG A 32 -14.46 0.22 -7.02
CA ARG A 32 -15.40 1.09 -6.31
C ARG A 32 -16.51 0.31 -5.59
N LEU A 33 -16.83 -0.89 -6.07
CA LEU A 33 -17.91 -1.73 -5.59
C LEU A 33 -17.41 -3.17 -5.38
N PRO A 34 -18.08 -3.98 -4.54
CA PRO A 34 -17.71 -5.36 -4.26
C PRO A 34 -17.44 -6.22 -5.50
N ARG A 35 -18.28 -6.10 -6.53
CA ARG A 35 -18.13 -6.84 -7.79
C ARG A 35 -16.84 -6.56 -8.54
N ASP A 36 -16.25 -5.37 -8.33
CA ASP A 36 -15.02 -4.97 -9.03
C ASP A 36 -13.78 -5.71 -8.48
N LEU A 37 -13.92 -6.40 -7.33
CA LEU A 37 -12.87 -7.23 -6.71
C LEU A 37 -12.87 -8.67 -7.25
N GLU A 38 -13.89 -9.06 -8.03
CA GLU A 38 -13.96 -10.40 -8.60
C GLU A 38 -12.84 -10.63 -9.63
N GLY A 39 -12.15 -11.77 -9.51
CA GLY A 39 -11.09 -12.18 -10.44
C GLY A 39 -9.81 -11.34 -10.38
N LEU A 40 -9.60 -10.55 -9.32
CA LEU A 40 -8.35 -9.84 -9.10
C LEU A 40 -7.30 -10.74 -8.44
N ASP A 41 -6.03 -10.50 -8.78
CA ASP A 41 -4.84 -11.13 -8.17
C ASP A 41 -4.18 -10.24 -7.13
N GLY A 42 -4.50 -8.95 -7.11
CA GLY A 42 -4.00 -7.99 -6.14
C GLY A 42 -4.84 -6.73 -6.05
N LEU A 43 -4.59 -5.94 -4.99
CA LEU A 43 -5.26 -4.68 -4.73
C LEU A 43 -4.27 -3.61 -4.27
N VAL A 44 -4.35 -2.43 -4.87
CA VAL A 44 -3.67 -1.23 -4.37
C VAL A 44 -4.66 -0.39 -3.57
N ILE A 45 -4.28 -0.02 -2.34
CA ILE A 45 -4.98 0.98 -1.51
C ILE A 45 -4.14 2.25 -1.52
N PRO A 46 -4.57 3.30 -2.25
CA PRO A 46 -3.77 4.50 -2.46
C PRO A 46 -3.69 5.39 -1.23
N GLY A 47 -2.81 6.39 -1.31
CA GLY A 47 -2.79 7.52 -0.37
C GLY A 47 -4.07 8.34 -0.41
N GLY A 48 -4.26 9.16 0.63
CA GLY A 48 -5.45 10.01 0.79
C GLY A 48 -5.70 10.30 2.28
N GLU A 49 -6.96 10.31 2.71
CA GLU A 49 -7.34 10.46 4.12
C GLU A 49 -7.84 9.10 4.67
N SER A 50 -7.10 8.51 5.61
CA SER A 50 -7.33 7.12 6.07
C SER A 50 -8.66 6.91 6.77
N SER A 51 -9.14 7.87 7.56
CA SER A 51 -10.44 7.74 8.23
C SER A 51 -11.61 7.81 7.24
N THR A 52 -11.52 8.65 6.21
CA THR A 52 -12.51 8.72 5.14
C THR A 52 -12.49 7.43 4.32
N MET A 53 -11.30 6.91 4.00
CA MET A 53 -11.15 5.65 3.27
C MET A 53 -11.77 4.48 4.04
N SER A 54 -11.49 4.37 5.35
CA SER A 54 -12.08 3.35 6.22
C SER A 54 -13.62 3.42 6.22
N LYS A 55 -14.20 4.61 6.33
CA LYS A 55 -15.65 4.81 6.27
C LYS A 55 -16.26 4.46 4.91
N LEU A 56 -15.57 4.77 3.82
CA LEU A 56 -16.04 4.42 2.47
C LEU A 56 -15.95 2.92 2.22
N ILE A 57 -14.89 2.24 2.69
CA ILE A 57 -14.78 0.78 2.64
C ILE A 57 -15.97 0.11 3.35
N ASP A 58 -16.34 0.60 4.54
CA ASP A 58 -17.49 0.12 5.29
C ASP A 58 -18.82 0.45 4.58
N ALA A 59 -19.01 1.71 4.15
CA ALA A 59 -20.24 2.17 3.52
C ALA A 59 -20.58 1.49 2.17
N TYR A 60 -19.57 1.00 1.47
CA TYR A 60 -19.73 0.29 0.19
C TYR A 60 -19.60 -1.23 0.33
N ASP A 61 -19.58 -1.77 1.56
CA ASP A 61 -19.45 -3.21 1.86
C ASP A 61 -18.22 -3.85 1.19
N LEU A 62 -17.11 -3.14 1.11
CA LEU A 62 -15.88 -3.59 0.45
C LEU A 62 -14.99 -4.45 1.36
N GLU A 63 -15.13 -4.36 2.68
CA GLU A 63 -14.26 -5.10 3.61
C GLU A 63 -14.33 -6.63 3.41
N PRO A 64 -15.51 -7.28 3.33
CA PRO A 64 -15.57 -8.72 3.16
C PRO A 64 -14.85 -9.23 1.89
N PRO A 65 -15.10 -8.70 0.68
CA PRO A 65 -14.40 -9.17 -0.52
C PRO A 65 -12.91 -8.78 -0.55
N ILE A 66 -12.48 -7.71 0.12
CA ILE A 66 -11.06 -7.38 0.30
C ILE A 66 -10.38 -8.45 1.18
N ARG A 67 -11.01 -8.84 2.29
CA ARG A 67 -10.49 -9.93 3.16
C ARG A 67 -10.47 -11.28 2.44
N GLU A 68 -11.46 -11.57 1.61
CA GLU A 68 -11.48 -12.78 0.79
C GLU A 68 -10.32 -12.79 -0.23
N LEU A 69 -10.07 -11.66 -0.90
CA LEU A 69 -8.92 -11.51 -1.79
C LEU A 69 -7.60 -11.77 -1.04
N HIS A 70 -7.44 -11.23 0.18
CA HIS A 70 -6.27 -11.49 1.02
C HIS A 70 -6.15 -12.97 1.43
N ALA A 71 -7.25 -13.57 1.90
CA ALA A 71 -7.26 -14.97 2.38
C ALA A 71 -6.90 -15.98 1.28
N ARG A 72 -7.28 -15.70 0.01
CA ARG A 72 -6.85 -16.51 -1.13
C ARG A 72 -5.46 -16.16 -1.67
N GLY A 73 -4.69 -15.35 -0.92
CA GLY A 73 -3.30 -15.00 -1.19
C GLY A 73 -3.12 -13.83 -2.17
N GLY A 74 -4.13 -13.02 -2.48
CA GLY A 74 -4.00 -11.83 -3.31
C GLY A 74 -2.93 -10.87 -2.77
N ALA A 75 -2.16 -10.23 -3.65
CA ALA A 75 -1.13 -9.28 -3.27
C ALA A 75 -1.72 -7.90 -2.93
N PHE A 76 -1.16 -7.23 -1.94
CA PHE A 76 -1.61 -5.89 -1.51
C PHE A 76 -0.47 -4.88 -1.54
N LEU A 77 -0.77 -3.67 -2.02
CA LEU A 77 0.09 -2.50 -1.89
C LEU A 77 -0.70 -1.37 -1.21
N GLY A 78 -0.22 -0.92 -0.04
CA GLY A 78 -0.77 0.25 0.66
C GLY A 78 0.19 1.41 0.67
N THR A 79 -0.19 2.59 0.15
CA THR A 79 0.67 3.78 0.17
C THR A 79 0.10 4.86 1.08
N CYS A 80 0.92 5.46 1.94
CA CYS A 80 0.54 6.53 2.86
C CYS A 80 -0.73 6.17 3.68
N ALA A 81 -1.89 6.72 3.37
CA ALA A 81 -3.16 6.35 4.01
C ALA A 81 -3.53 4.87 3.83
N GLY A 82 -3.17 4.27 2.68
CA GLY A 82 -3.35 2.85 2.43
C GLY A 82 -2.53 1.97 3.38
N MET A 83 -1.31 2.38 3.75
CA MET A 83 -0.53 1.71 4.79
C MET A 83 -1.27 1.73 6.13
N ILE A 84 -1.86 2.87 6.52
CA ILE A 84 -2.63 3.00 7.76
C ILE A 84 -3.84 2.06 7.76
N VAL A 85 -4.55 1.96 6.65
CA VAL A 85 -5.74 1.09 6.51
C VAL A 85 -5.37 -0.39 6.61
N LEU A 86 -4.21 -0.80 6.07
CA LEU A 86 -3.73 -2.19 6.12
C LEU A 86 -3.07 -2.57 7.45
N ALA A 87 -2.59 -1.61 8.25
CA ALA A 87 -1.88 -1.83 9.50
C ALA A 87 -2.73 -2.54 10.57
N HIS A 88 -2.05 -3.10 11.57
CA HIS A 88 -2.67 -3.64 12.76
C HIS A 88 -3.33 -2.53 13.59
N HIS A 89 -2.62 -1.42 13.79
CA HIS A 89 -3.09 -0.31 14.62
C HIS A 89 -2.48 1.04 14.19
N ALA A 90 -3.19 2.15 14.47
CA ALA A 90 -2.62 3.49 14.43
C ALA A 90 -2.79 4.17 15.79
N GLU A 91 -1.66 4.58 16.41
CA GLU A 91 -1.61 5.14 17.78
C GLU A 91 -2.48 6.39 17.96
N ASP A 92 -2.56 7.23 16.94
CA ASP A 92 -3.36 8.46 16.90
C ASP A 92 -4.59 8.35 15.99
N GLY A 93 -5.07 7.11 15.78
CA GLY A 93 -6.26 6.81 15.01
C GLY A 93 -7.54 7.32 15.71
N ARG A 94 -8.58 7.57 14.92
CA ARG A 94 -9.89 7.90 15.49
C ARG A 94 -10.50 6.67 16.16
N PRO A 95 -11.28 6.80 17.24
CA PRO A 95 -11.89 5.66 17.93
C PRO A 95 -12.83 4.84 17.02
N ASP A 96 -13.41 5.46 15.98
CA ASP A 96 -14.31 4.86 15.02
C ASP A 96 -13.61 4.36 13.73
N GLN A 97 -12.29 4.47 13.65
CA GLN A 97 -11.53 4.03 12.49
C GLN A 97 -11.29 2.51 12.55
N ARG A 98 -11.65 1.81 11.49
CA ARG A 98 -11.36 0.38 11.32
C ARG A 98 -10.07 0.20 10.53
N TYR A 99 -9.34 -0.87 10.85
CA TYR A 99 -8.14 -1.32 10.17
C TYR A 99 -8.40 -2.70 9.58
N LEU A 100 -7.80 -2.98 8.44
CA LEU A 100 -7.92 -4.29 7.80
C LEU A 100 -7.02 -5.34 8.46
N ASP A 101 -6.01 -4.92 9.25
CA ASP A 101 -5.12 -5.81 10.01
C ASP A 101 -4.51 -6.91 9.12
N MET A 102 -3.88 -6.49 8.03
CA MET A 102 -3.27 -7.39 7.03
C MET A 102 -1.74 -7.41 7.09
N ILE A 103 -1.15 -6.49 7.85
CA ILE A 103 0.29 -6.43 8.13
C ILE A 103 0.49 -6.06 9.60
N ASP A 104 1.33 -6.81 10.31
CA ASP A 104 1.58 -6.62 11.75
C ASP A 104 2.54 -5.44 12.00
N ILE A 105 2.04 -4.24 11.75
CA ILE A 105 2.73 -2.98 12.07
C ILE A 105 1.81 -2.05 12.84
N ASP A 106 2.39 -1.27 13.76
CA ASP A 106 1.71 -0.10 14.34
C ASP A 106 2.26 1.15 13.70
N VAL A 107 1.37 2.08 13.39
CA VAL A 107 1.73 3.32 12.71
C VAL A 107 1.29 4.54 13.51
N ARG A 108 1.99 5.66 13.34
CA ARG A 108 1.56 6.98 13.79
C ARG A 108 1.23 7.83 12.59
N ARG A 109 0.05 8.44 12.59
CA ARG A 109 -0.39 9.37 11.55
C ARG A 109 0.35 10.70 11.72
N ASN A 110 0.56 11.43 10.61
CA ASN A 110 1.16 12.78 10.63
C ASN A 110 2.43 12.90 11.49
N ALA A 111 3.29 11.89 11.47
CA ALA A 111 4.42 11.75 12.39
C ALA A 111 5.54 12.79 12.21
N TYR A 112 5.60 13.47 11.06
CA TYR A 112 6.64 14.45 10.73
C TYR A 112 6.35 15.87 11.27
N GLY A 113 5.37 16.02 12.16
CA GLY A 113 5.17 17.19 13.02
C GLY A 113 5.02 18.53 12.29
N ARG A 114 5.61 19.62 12.87
CA ARG A 114 5.63 20.99 12.32
C ARG A 114 6.72 21.20 11.24
N GLN A 115 7.47 20.21 10.86
CA GLN A 115 8.36 20.20 9.70
C GLN A 115 7.53 20.39 8.41
N PRO A 116 8.12 20.82 7.28
CA PRO A 116 7.34 20.95 6.06
C PRO A 116 6.55 19.68 5.83
N ALA A 117 5.21 19.83 5.73
CA ALA A 117 4.28 18.71 5.68
C ALA A 117 4.52 17.77 4.47
N SER A 118 5.46 18.14 3.60
CA SER A 118 5.87 17.41 2.40
C SER A 118 7.35 17.65 2.10
N PHE A 119 8.06 16.58 1.74
CA PHE A 119 9.46 16.61 1.32
C PHE A 119 9.77 15.44 0.40
N GLU A 120 10.89 15.54 -0.31
CA GLU A 120 11.43 14.45 -1.11
C GLU A 120 12.78 14.01 -0.53
N SER A 121 13.05 12.71 -0.57
CA SER A 121 14.31 12.13 -0.11
C SER A 121 14.67 10.91 -0.95
N PRO A 122 15.97 10.71 -1.29
CA PRO A 122 16.40 9.47 -1.90
C PRO A 122 16.29 8.32 -0.89
N LEU A 123 15.68 7.20 -1.31
CA LEU A 123 15.51 6.00 -0.49
C LEU A 123 16.20 4.81 -1.17
N ARG A 124 16.86 3.97 -0.38
CA ARG A 124 17.33 2.67 -0.86
C ARG A 124 16.31 1.60 -0.57
N LEU A 125 15.90 0.91 -1.61
CA LEU A 125 15.14 -0.33 -1.43
C LEU A 125 16.10 -1.47 -1.09
N ALA A 126 15.70 -2.33 -0.15
CA ALA A 126 16.49 -3.51 0.21
C ALA A 126 16.79 -4.35 -1.05
N GLY A 127 18.07 -4.70 -1.22
CA GLY A 127 18.57 -5.44 -2.39
C GLY A 127 18.80 -4.62 -3.65
N GLU A 128 18.72 -3.27 -3.59
CA GLU A 128 19.00 -2.40 -4.73
C GLU A 128 20.15 -1.42 -4.46
N ASP A 129 21.00 -1.21 -5.46
CA ASP A 129 22.16 -0.32 -5.34
C ASP A 129 21.79 1.16 -5.54
N LEU A 130 20.86 1.44 -6.43
CA LEU A 130 20.46 2.81 -6.78
C LEU A 130 19.25 3.27 -5.97
N PRO A 131 19.29 4.49 -5.42
CA PRO A 131 18.14 5.03 -4.68
C PRO A 131 16.95 5.30 -5.60
N ILE A 132 15.74 5.24 -5.01
CA ILE A 132 14.49 5.72 -5.60
C ILE A 132 14.12 7.07 -4.99
N PRO A 133 13.36 7.93 -5.68
CA PRO A 133 12.79 9.12 -5.05
C PRO A 133 11.61 8.74 -4.13
N GLY A 134 11.69 9.15 -2.86
CA GLY A 134 10.59 9.04 -1.90
C GLY A 134 9.88 10.38 -1.74
N VAL A 135 8.62 10.46 -2.18
CA VAL A 135 7.78 11.65 -2.02
C VAL A 135 6.91 11.49 -0.78
N PHE A 136 7.17 12.28 0.25
CA PHE A 136 6.46 12.25 1.52
C PHE A 136 5.48 13.42 1.61
N ILE A 137 4.20 13.14 1.87
CA ILE A 137 3.13 14.15 2.03
C ILE A 137 2.37 13.82 3.30
N ARG A 138 2.58 14.60 4.37
CA ARG A 138 1.99 14.33 5.69
C ARG A 138 2.08 12.86 6.09
N ALA A 139 3.24 12.28 5.85
CA ALA A 139 3.46 10.85 5.88
C ALA A 139 3.23 10.25 7.27
N PRO A 140 2.68 9.04 7.35
CA PRO A 140 2.69 8.25 8.57
C PRO A 140 4.09 7.68 8.83
N GLN A 141 4.34 7.26 10.07
CA GLN A 141 5.56 6.58 10.49
C GLN A 141 5.21 5.19 11.01
N ILE A 142 6.03 4.20 10.66
CA ILE A 142 5.96 2.88 11.28
C ILE A 142 6.65 2.98 12.64
N GLU A 143 5.93 2.68 13.73
CA GLU A 143 6.43 2.75 15.11
C GLU A 143 6.80 1.37 15.64
N ARG A 144 6.12 0.32 15.21
CA ARG A 144 6.40 -1.06 15.57
C ARG A 144 6.37 -1.96 14.33
N LEU A 145 7.29 -2.89 14.30
CA LEU A 145 7.30 -4.01 13.36
C LEU A 145 7.03 -5.30 14.14
N GLY A 146 6.03 -6.06 13.72
CA GLY A 146 5.71 -7.36 14.28
C GLY A 146 6.60 -8.48 13.74
N GLU A 147 6.33 -9.69 14.16
CA GLU A 147 7.10 -10.87 13.75
C GLU A 147 6.90 -11.15 12.24
N GLY A 148 8.00 -11.44 11.55
CA GLY A 148 7.99 -11.73 10.11
C GLY A 148 7.75 -10.52 9.20
N VAL A 149 7.75 -9.31 9.74
CA VAL A 149 7.71 -8.07 8.94
C VAL A 149 9.13 -7.70 8.50
N GLU A 150 9.33 -7.57 7.21
CA GLU A 150 10.61 -7.20 6.59
C GLU A 150 10.63 -5.70 6.27
N VAL A 151 11.73 -5.01 6.60
CA VAL A 151 11.95 -3.62 6.21
C VAL A 151 12.40 -3.59 4.74
N VAL A 152 11.65 -2.85 3.90
CA VAL A 152 11.92 -2.70 2.47
C VAL A 152 12.69 -1.42 2.18
N ALA A 153 12.45 -0.35 2.94
CA ALA A 153 13.21 0.90 2.87
C ALA A 153 13.21 1.64 4.20
N GLU A 154 14.28 2.40 4.44
CA GLU A 154 14.44 3.28 5.61
C GLU A 154 14.73 4.72 5.20
N HIS A 155 14.32 5.66 6.05
CA HIS A 155 14.69 7.06 6.01
C HIS A 155 15.08 7.53 7.41
N ASP A 156 16.27 8.09 7.56
CA ASP A 156 16.84 8.51 8.85
C ASP A 156 16.77 7.42 9.95
N GLY A 157 17.06 6.17 9.56
CA GLY A 157 17.06 5.01 10.46
C GLY A 157 15.67 4.53 10.90
N LYS A 158 14.61 5.02 10.24
CA LYS A 158 13.23 4.60 10.49
C LYS A 158 12.65 3.87 9.28
N PRO A 159 11.91 2.78 9.49
CA PRO A 159 11.27 2.08 8.39
C PRO A 159 10.19 2.96 7.74
N VAL A 160 10.27 3.10 6.42
CA VAL A 160 9.31 3.86 5.59
C VAL A 160 8.65 2.99 4.52
N ALA A 161 9.11 1.75 4.37
CA ALA A 161 8.43 0.71 3.61
C ALA A 161 8.67 -0.64 4.30
N ALA A 162 7.64 -1.46 4.34
CA ALA A 162 7.68 -2.79 4.96
C ALA A 162 6.86 -3.80 4.16
N ARG A 163 7.21 -5.09 4.31
CA ARG A 163 6.50 -6.20 3.69
C ARG A 163 6.26 -7.30 4.72
N GLN A 164 5.12 -7.95 4.65
CA GLN A 164 4.84 -9.20 5.33
C GLN A 164 4.04 -10.11 4.39
N GLY A 165 4.63 -11.23 4.00
CA GLY A 165 4.02 -12.14 3.05
C GLY A 165 3.66 -11.45 1.71
N ASN A 166 2.37 -11.38 1.42
CA ASN A 166 1.81 -10.77 0.21
C ASN A 166 1.35 -9.31 0.39
N VAL A 167 1.70 -8.66 1.48
CA VAL A 167 1.36 -7.26 1.75
C VAL A 167 2.62 -6.39 1.76
N LEU A 168 2.66 -5.37 0.90
CA LEU A 168 3.69 -4.35 0.80
C LEU A 168 3.09 -2.99 1.16
N VAL A 169 3.76 -2.23 2.01
CA VAL A 169 3.29 -0.90 2.41
C VAL A 169 4.40 0.13 2.34
N THR A 170 4.04 1.40 2.07
CA THR A 170 4.95 2.54 2.07
C THR A 170 4.37 3.74 2.77
N ALA A 171 5.21 4.49 3.49
CA ALA A 171 4.83 5.79 4.07
C ALA A 171 4.81 6.92 3.03
N PHE A 172 5.47 6.73 1.89
CA PHE A 172 5.65 7.69 0.80
C PHE A 172 4.78 7.32 -0.41
N HIS A 173 4.80 8.19 -1.42
CA HIS A 173 3.99 8.12 -2.63
C HIS A 173 4.84 7.75 -3.86
N PRO A 174 5.08 6.45 -4.14
CA PRO A 174 5.85 6.03 -5.31
C PRO A 174 5.15 6.35 -6.64
N GLU A 175 3.81 6.47 -6.62
CA GLU A 175 2.99 6.80 -7.78
C GLU A 175 3.21 8.23 -8.30
N LEU A 176 3.72 9.13 -7.48
CA LEU A 176 3.98 10.52 -7.84
C LEU A 176 5.35 10.73 -8.51
N THR A 177 6.10 9.67 -8.74
CA THR A 177 7.41 9.69 -9.40
C THR A 177 7.37 8.95 -10.73
N THR A 178 8.44 9.07 -11.52
CA THR A 178 8.62 8.26 -12.74
C THR A 178 9.32 6.93 -12.48
N ASP A 179 9.81 6.70 -11.26
CA ASP A 179 10.45 5.46 -10.87
C ASP A 179 9.40 4.36 -10.63
N ARG A 180 9.50 3.26 -11.35
CA ARG A 180 8.52 2.16 -11.31
C ARG A 180 9.00 0.93 -10.53
N ARG A 181 10.18 0.97 -9.91
CA ARG A 181 10.75 -0.19 -9.23
C ARG A 181 9.88 -0.73 -8.11
N LEU A 182 9.23 0.13 -7.33
CA LEU A 182 8.33 -0.33 -6.27
C LEU A 182 7.05 -0.98 -6.84
N HIS A 183 6.47 -0.39 -7.90
CA HIS A 183 5.34 -1.01 -8.61
C HIS A 183 5.76 -2.31 -9.31
N GLY A 184 7.00 -2.39 -9.81
CA GLY A 184 7.60 -3.60 -10.36
C GLY A 184 7.68 -4.72 -9.31
N ARG A 185 8.20 -4.43 -8.11
CA ARG A 185 8.22 -5.39 -6.98
C ARG A 185 6.82 -5.88 -6.62
N PHE A 186 5.85 -4.98 -6.59
CA PHE A 186 4.46 -5.37 -6.35
C PHE A 186 3.91 -6.25 -7.48
N ALA A 187 4.22 -5.93 -8.74
CA ALA A 187 3.84 -6.75 -9.91
C ALA A 187 4.43 -8.17 -9.83
N GLU A 188 5.69 -8.31 -9.38
CA GLU A 188 6.32 -9.61 -9.13
C GLU A 188 5.58 -10.41 -8.04
N MET A 189 5.13 -9.77 -6.96
CA MET A 189 4.32 -10.42 -5.92
C MET A 189 3.00 -10.93 -6.47
N VAL A 190 2.37 -10.20 -7.40
CA VAL A 190 1.14 -10.62 -8.09
C VAL A 190 1.43 -11.82 -9.00
N GLY A 191 2.51 -11.78 -9.80
CA GLY A 191 2.89 -12.85 -10.76
C GLY A 191 3.40 -14.14 -10.10
N GLY A 192 4.08 -14.05 -8.96
CA GLY A 192 4.64 -15.19 -8.24
C GLY A 192 3.60 -16.21 -7.74
N ARG A 193 2.31 -15.86 -7.76
CA ARG A 193 1.21 -16.79 -7.45
C ARG A 193 0.96 -17.84 -8.53
N GLU A 194 1.17 -17.50 -9.80
CA GLU A 194 0.96 -18.43 -10.91
C GLU A 194 1.95 -19.61 -10.85
N GLU A 195 3.19 -19.35 -10.40
CA GLU A 195 4.22 -20.40 -10.25
C GLU A 195 3.99 -21.32 -9.04
N ALA A 196 3.35 -20.83 -7.98
CA ALA A 196 3.08 -21.62 -6.77
C ALA A 196 1.79 -22.46 -6.86
N ALA A 197 0.93 -22.21 -7.85
CA ALA A 197 -0.36 -22.91 -8.07
C ALA A 197 -0.30 -23.91 -9.22
N ALA A 198 0.82 -24.00 -9.94
CA ALA A 198 1.08 -24.94 -11.03
C ALA A 198 1.94 -26.14 -10.57
#